data_f4ebe6c32d07de64a9c54843cdc108c4
#
_entry.id   f4ebe6c32d07de64a9c54843cdc108c4
#
_cell.length_a   1.000
_cell.length_b   1.000
_cell.length_c   1.000
_cell.angle_alpha   90.00
_cell.angle_beta   90.00
_cell.angle_gamma   90.00
#
_symmetry.space_group_name_H-M   'P 1'
#
loop_
_entity.id
_entity.type
_entity.pdbx_description
1 polymer ?
#
loop_
_entity_poly.entity_id
_entity_poly.type
_entity_poly.pdbx_seq_one_letter_code
_entity_poly.pdbx_strand_id
1 'polypeptide(L)'
;MLDNRRKGAGNKPASMIIGAMIIKYKLNLSDGEIIGIIMEDPHMQYLCRMKGFTDKPIFNPSLFTYVRKRISEKEFNKMTVELLNKQKRYQQEWMYRSKPHACADRILSIFQLHGRAIVRGKAKARMKFGTKMGTSIVEGYTVMDHHSWDAYNESRDLSLQIQLFKERFGHLPASILVDTIYLNRLNRDIFEDLEIQSYCKPLGRPLKNQPSREMKSRMVKAIGERNDIECLFGTGKIIYRVNDIRVKLSETARCWMGMCYFVKNMKKFLRELYLVLTEIWRILIAIVTMRGYVCSPQPVIVN
;
A
#
# COMPACT_ATOMS: atom_id res chain seq x y z
N MET A 1 33.51 32.76 -31.91
CA MET A 1 32.22 33.38 -32.31
C MET A 1 31.85 32.84 -33.71
N LEU A 2 30.93 31.90 -33.76
CA LEU A 2 30.38 31.43 -35.04
C LEU A 2 28.97 32.02 -35.12
N ASP A 3 28.83 33.03 -35.94
CA ASP A 3 27.59 33.70 -36.36
C ASP A 3 26.72 32.68 -37.11
N ASN A 4 25.72 32.12 -36.44
CA ASN A 4 24.83 31.13 -37.05
C ASN A 4 23.47 31.79 -37.38
N ARG A 5 23.49 32.76 -38.30
CA ARG A 5 22.31 33.35 -38.95
C ARG A 5 21.72 32.41 -40.00
N ARG A 6 21.39 31.19 -39.64
CA ARG A 6 20.53 30.33 -40.47
C ARG A 6 19.11 30.40 -39.96
N LYS A 7 18.20 30.88 -40.80
CA LYS A 7 16.74 30.87 -40.63
C LYS A 7 16.25 29.45 -40.42
N GLY A 8 16.16 29.01 -39.16
CA GLY A 8 15.60 27.73 -38.74
C GLY A 8 14.87 27.92 -37.42
N ALA A 9 13.93 27.03 -37.11
CA ALA A 9 13.24 27.03 -35.83
C ALA A 9 14.28 27.01 -34.70
N GLY A 10 14.16 27.95 -33.73
CA GLY A 10 15.11 28.09 -32.64
C GLY A 10 15.30 26.78 -31.87
N ASN A 11 16.53 26.52 -31.43
CA ASN A 11 16.86 25.33 -30.65
C ASN A 11 15.98 25.24 -29.40
N LYS A 12 15.31 24.11 -29.22
CA LYS A 12 14.55 23.84 -27.99
C LYS A 12 15.53 23.57 -26.85
N PRO A 13 15.23 24.06 -25.62
CA PRO A 13 16.08 23.81 -24.46
C PRO A 13 16.25 22.31 -24.21
N ALA A 14 17.45 21.88 -23.86
CA ALA A 14 17.75 20.48 -23.55
C ALA A 14 16.89 19.95 -22.39
N SER A 15 16.63 20.79 -21.40
CA SER A 15 15.76 20.46 -20.25
C SER A 15 14.34 20.09 -20.66
N MET A 16 13.79 20.78 -21.66
CA MET A 16 12.45 20.48 -22.21
C MET A 16 12.43 19.10 -22.88
N ILE A 17 13.43 18.81 -23.69
CA ILE A 17 13.54 17.55 -24.41
C ILE A 17 13.74 16.39 -23.44
N ILE A 18 14.63 16.56 -22.45
CA ILE A 18 14.89 15.55 -21.42
C ILE A 18 13.63 15.31 -20.59
N GLY A 19 12.90 16.36 -20.18
CA GLY A 19 11.63 16.24 -19.47
C GLY A 19 10.61 15.41 -20.25
N ALA A 20 10.42 15.74 -21.54
CA ALA A 20 9.52 14.99 -22.42
C ALA A 20 9.96 13.52 -22.61
N MET A 21 11.27 13.26 -22.74
CA MET A 21 11.78 11.88 -22.81
C MET A 21 11.51 11.10 -21.53
N ILE A 22 11.72 11.71 -20.36
CA ILE A 22 11.43 11.06 -19.08
C ILE A 22 9.94 10.67 -18.99
N ILE A 23 9.05 11.58 -19.35
CA ILE A 23 7.60 11.31 -19.33
C ILE A 23 7.27 10.17 -20.31
N LYS A 24 7.77 10.29 -21.57
CA LYS A 24 7.54 9.29 -22.60
C LYS A 24 7.90 7.87 -22.15
N TYR A 25 9.11 7.68 -21.69
CA TYR A 25 9.58 6.35 -21.29
C TYR A 25 8.93 5.86 -20.00
N LYS A 26 8.58 6.78 -19.10
CA LYS A 26 7.86 6.41 -17.86
C LYS A 26 6.45 5.94 -18.11
N LEU A 27 5.75 6.56 -19.07
CA LEU A 27 4.36 6.23 -19.41
C LEU A 27 4.26 5.24 -20.58
N ASN A 28 5.39 4.83 -21.16
CA ASN A 28 5.47 3.93 -22.30
C ASN A 28 4.68 4.42 -23.53
N LEU A 29 4.88 5.69 -23.90
CA LEU A 29 4.15 6.37 -24.97
C LEU A 29 4.96 6.39 -26.28
N SER A 30 4.26 6.52 -27.39
CA SER A 30 4.87 6.82 -28.69
C SER A 30 5.37 8.27 -28.77
N ASP A 31 6.15 8.60 -29.82
CA ASP A 31 6.67 9.96 -30.05
C ASP A 31 5.55 10.98 -30.35
N GLY A 32 4.41 10.53 -30.88
CA GLY A 32 3.24 11.36 -31.13
C GLY A 32 2.38 11.56 -29.89
N GLU A 33 2.03 10.48 -29.19
CA GLU A 33 1.17 10.50 -28.00
C GLU A 33 1.72 11.38 -26.88
N ILE A 34 3.03 11.38 -26.66
CA ILE A 34 3.65 12.21 -25.62
C ILE A 34 3.43 13.70 -25.85
N ILE A 35 3.44 14.16 -27.10
CA ILE A 35 3.21 15.58 -27.39
C ILE A 35 1.76 15.98 -27.05
N GLY A 36 0.77 15.13 -27.37
CA GLY A 36 -0.63 15.34 -26.99
C GLY A 36 -0.80 15.43 -25.49
N ILE A 37 -0.26 14.44 -24.74
CA ILE A 37 -0.36 14.40 -23.28
C ILE A 37 0.30 15.63 -22.62
N ILE A 38 1.46 16.07 -23.11
CA ILE A 38 2.10 17.27 -22.56
C ILE A 38 1.25 18.52 -22.87
N MET A 39 0.56 18.59 -23.99
CA MET A 39 -0.33 19.72 -24.31
C MET A 39 -1.52 19.81 -23.35
N GLU A 40 -2.05 18.67 -22.91
CA GLU A 40 -3.25 18.60 -22.07
C GLU A 40 -2.95 18.77 -20.57
N ASP A 41 -1.73 18.44 -20.12
CA ASP A 41 -1.39 18.41 -18.69
C ASP A 41 -0.39 19.51 -18.29
N PRO A 42 -0.83 20.51 -17.48
CA PRO A 42 0.06 21.57 -16.99
C PRO A 42 1.25 21.06 -16.17
N HIS A 43 1.10 19.95 -15.44
CA HIS A 43 2.18 19.38 -14.65
C HIS A 43 3.27 18.77 -15.55
N MET A 44 2.86 18.16 -16.66
CA MET A 44 3.79 17.67 -17.67
C MET A 44 4.54 18.81 -18.35
N GLN A 45 3.85 19.92 -18.64
CA GLN A 45 4.48 21.13 -19.15
C GLN A 45 5.47 21.74 -18.14
N TYR A 46 5.11 21.78 -16.87
CA TYR A 46 6.02 22.23 -15.80
C TYR A 46 7.26 21.35 -15.72
N LEU A 47 7.12 20.02 -15.81
CA LEU A 47 8.24 19.09 -15.82
C LEU A 47 9.17 19.33 -17.02
N CYS A 48 8.61 19.74 -18.17
CA CYS A 48 9.34 20.17 -19.36
C CYS A 48 9.94 21.57 -19.23
N ARG A 49 9.89 22.19 -18.05
CA ARG A 49 10.41 23.54 -17.80
C ARG A 49 9.80 24.64 -18.68
N MET A 50 8.52 24.52 -18.98
CA MET A 50 7.79 25.56 -19.68
C MET A 50 7.47 26.72 -18.74
N LYS A 51 7.52 27.95 -19.27
CA LYS A 51 7.26 29.17 -18.46
C LYS A 51 5.79 29.45 -18.21
N GLY A 52 4.90 28.77 -18.93
CA GLY A 52 3.45 28.91 -18.81
C GLY A 52 2.74 27.82 -19.58
N PHE A 53 1.44 27.67 -19.33
CA PHE A 53 0.60 26.72 -20.04
C PHE A 53 0.44 27.12 -21.51
N THR A 54 0.48 26.12 -22.39
CA THR A 54 0.20 26.27 -23.82
C THR A 54 -0.58 25.07 -24.34
N ASP A 55 -1.54 25.35 -25.20
CA ASP A 55 -2.30 24.36 -25.97
C ASP A 55 -1.64 23.97 -27.30
N LYS A 56 -0.44 24.53 -27.58
CA LYS A 56 0.31 24.26 -28.80
C LYS A 56 1.38 23.18 -28.59
N PRO A 57 1.68 22.38 -29.61
CA PRO A 57 2.75 21.41 -29.55
C PRO A 57 4.09 22.04 -29.14
N ILE A 58 4.73 21.52 -28.13
CA ILE A 58 6.02 22.05 -27.63
C ILE A 58 7.13 21.92 -28.66
N PHE A 59 7.09 20.85 -29.44
CA PHE A 59 7.96 20.60 -30.61
C PHE A 59 7.39 19.45 -31.48
N ASN A 60 7.96 19.26 -32.64
CA ASN A 60 7.56 18.18 -33.55
C ASN A 60 8.06 16.83 -33.02
N PRO A 61 7.29 15.73 -33.05
CA PRO A 61 7.69 14.39 -32.60
C PRO A 61 8.98 13.89 -33.23
N SER A 62 9.30 14.30 -34.50
CA SER A 62 10.55 13.95 -35.18
C SER A 62 11.81 14.39 -34.40
N LEU A 63 11.70 15.37 -33.50
CA LEU A 63 12.82 15.82 -32.69
C LEU A 63 13.37 14.69 -31.81
N PHE A 64 12.53 13.77 -31.33
CA PHE A 64 12.98 12.60 -30.55
C PHE A 64 13.90 11.69 -31.39
N THR A 65 13.62 11.54 -32.69
CA THR A 65 14.46 10.78 -33.59
C THR A 65 15.85 11.43 -33.77
N TYR A 66 15.88 12.75 -33.88
CA TYR A 66 17.15 13.50 -33.93
C TYR A 66 17.95 13.36 -32.64
N VAL A 67 17.26 13.46 -31.49
CA VAL A 67 17.90 13.34 -30.18
C VAL A 67 18.48 11.94 -29.99
N ARG A 68 17.71 10.88 -30.31
CA ARG A 68 18.20 9.49 -30.25
C ARG A 68 19.38 9.21 -31.14
N LYS A 69 19.47 9.88 -32.29
CA LYS A 69 20.65 9.76 -33.17
C LYS A 69 21.87 10.51 -32.62
N ARG A 70 21.65 11.59 -31.85
CA ARG A 70 22.71 12.43 -31.31
C ARG A 70 23.26 11.95 -29.97
N ILE A 71 22.40 11.41 -29.14
CA ILE A 71 22.79 10.90 -27.81
C ILE A 71 23.00 9.38 -27.96
N SER A 72 24.24 8.97 -27.97
CA SER A 72 24.60 7.56 -28.05
C SER A 72 24.31 6.85 -26.73
N GLU A 73 24.21 5.52 -26.79
CA GLU A 73 24.10 4.66 -25.58
C GLU A 73 25.22 4.94 -24.56
N LYS A 74 26.45 5.20 -25.10
CA LYS A 74 27.60 5.54 -24.24
C LYS A 74 27.38 6.82 -23.44
N GLU A 75 26.73 7.83 -24.03
CA GLU A 75 26.42 9.09 -23.33
C GLU A 75 25.32 8.93 -22.29
N PHE A 76 24.28 8.13 -22.58
CA PHE A 76 23.27 7.78 -21.55
C PHE A 76 23.90 7.02 -20.42
N ASN A 77 24.74 6.04 -20.68
CA ASN A 77 25.46 5.29 -19.67
C ASN A 77 26.39 6.21 -18.87
N LYS A 78 27.07 7.15 -19.49
CA LYS A 78 27.90 8.14 -18.81
C LYS A 78 27.04 9.02 -17.87
N MET A 79 25.92 9.54 -18.33
CA MET A 79 25.00 10.33 -17.51
C MET A 79 24.43 9.50 -16.34
N THR A 80 24.10 8.24 -16.59
CA THR A 80 23.60 7.32 -15.56
C THR A 80 24.67 7.04 -14.50
N VAL A 81 25.91 6.79 -14.94
CA VAL A 81 27.05 6.59 -14.04
C VAL A 81 27.34 7.87 -13.23
N GLU A 82 27.21 9.04 -13.85
CA GLU A 82 27.41 10.33 -13.19
C GLU A 82 26.33 10.59 -12.11
N LEU A 83 25.06 10.26 -12.40
CA LEU A 83 23.95 10.28 -11.41
C LEU A 83 24.19 9.29 -10.29
N LEU A 84 24.60 8.06 -10.61
CA LEU A 84 24.94 7.03 -9.64
C LEU A 84 26.16 7.46 -8.77
N ASN A 85 27.15 8.07 -9.40
CA ASN A 85 28.36 8.54 -8.70
C ASN A 85 28.06 9.71 -7.78
N LYS A 86 27.18 10.64 -8.13
CA LYS A 86 26.77 11.72 -7.22
C LYS A 86 26.03 11.21 -5.99
N GLN A 87 25.22 10.18 -6.13
CA GLN A 87 24.46 9.61 -4.99
C GLN A 87 25.21 8.53 -4.20
N LYS A 88 26.02 7.72 -4.88
CA LYS A 88 26.67 6.56 -4.26
C LYS A 88 28.10 6.81 -3.78
N ARG A 89 28.76 7.84 -4.31
CA ARG A 89 30.18 8.08 -4.03
C ARG A 89 30.50 8.18 -2.57
N TYR A 90 29.69 8.89 -1.82
CA TYR A 90 29.91 9.06 -0.37
C TYR A 90 29.54 7.82 0.45
N GLN A 91 28.43 7.19 0.16
CA GLN A 91 27.97 6.04 0.96
C GLN A 91 28.72 4.76 0.64
N GLN A 92 28.96 4.45 -0.63
CA GLN A 92 29.67 3.22 -1.00
C GLN A 92 31.16 3.30 -0.71
N GLU A 93 31.79 4.44 -0.93
CA GLU A 93 33.18 4.63 -0.60
C GLU A 93 33.42 4.55 0.90
N TRP A 94 32.56 5.15 1.70
CA TRP A 94 32.59 5.02 3.14
C TRP A 94 32.33 3.57 3.60
N MET A 95 31.33 2.89 3.05
CA MET A 95 31.03 1.47 3.32
C MET A 95 32.17 0.55 2.91
N TYR A 96 32.81 0.82 1.76
CA TYR A 96 33.92 0.04 1.28
C TYR A 96 35.17 0.21 2.17
N ARG A 97 35.46 1.45 2.60
CA ARG A 97 36.62 1.76 3.44
C ARG A 97 36.44 1.33 4.88
N SER A 98 35.28 1.56 5.45
CA SER A 98 35.02 1.28 6.88
C SER A 98 34.43 -0.10 7.15
N LYS A 99 34.02 -0.84 6.12
CA LYS A 99 33.40 -2.17 6.20
C LYS A 99 32.35 -2.29 7.32
N PRO A 100 31.44 -1.33 7.52
CA PRO A 100 30.44 -1.41 8.56
C PRO A 100 29.43 -2.53 8.25
N HIS A 101 29.02 -3.26 9.28
CA HIS A 101 27.97 -4.25 9.14
C HIS A 101 26.58 -3.61 8.84
N ALA A 102 26.40 -2.36 9.24
CA ALA A 102 25.19 -1.57 9.00
C ALA A 102 25.54 -0.14 8.56
N CYS A 103 24.74 0.41 7.68
CA CYS A 103 24.82 1.81 7.26
C CYS A 103 23.46 2.47 7.52
N ALA A 104 23.48 3.52 8.32
CA ALA A 104 22.30 4.35 8.54
C ALA A 104 21.89 5.03 7.22
N ASP A 105 20.61 5.24 7.02
CA ASP A 105 20.04 5.96 5.87
C ASP A 105 20.45 5.47 4.47
N ARG A 106 20.79 4.19 4.37
CA ARG A 106 21.18 3.58 3.10
C ARG A 106 20.10 3.75 2.05
N ILE A 107 20.43 4.44 0.96
CA ILE A 107 19.54 4.59 -0.20
C ILE A 107 19.52 3.29 -1.00
N LEU A 108 18.36 2.65 -1.08
CA LEU A 108 18.13 1.40 -1.80
C LEU A 108 17.44 1.61 -3.13
N SER A 109 16.68 2.69 -3.25
CA SER A 109 15.94 3.04 -4.46
C SER A 109 16.07 4.53 -4.74
N ILE A 110 16.39 4.86 -6.00
CA ILE A 110 16.43 6.25 -6.47
C ILE A 110 15.02 6.86 -6.53
N PHE A 111 14.00 6.02 -6.72
CA PHE A 111 12.60 6.45 -6.84
C PHE A 111 11.90 6.61 -5.49
N GLN A 112 12.34 5.85 -4.49
CA GLN A 112 11.79 5.87 -3.13
C GLN A 112 12.96 5.93 -2.14
N LEU A 113 13.47 7.13 -1.90
CA LEU A 113 14.64 7.37 -1.05
C LEU A 113 14.42 6.94 0.41
N HIS A 114 13.17 6.91 0.84
CA HIS A 114 12.76 6.49 2.17
C HIS A 114 12.63 4.96 2.33
N GLY A 115 12.63 4.20 1.23
CA GLY A 115 12.56 2.73 1.30
C GLY A 115 13.78 2.14 1.98
N ARG A 116 13.55 1.23 2.94
CA ARG A 116 14.62 0.55 3.71
C ARG A 116 14.57 -0.95 3.48
N ALA A 117 15.71 -1.60 3.70
CA ALA A 117 15.82 -3.05 3.67
C ALA A 117 15.29 -3.63 4.99
N ILE A 118 14.34 -4.52 4.90
CA ILE A 118 13.77 -5.25 6.04
C ILE A 118 14.29 -6.68 5.98
N VAL A 119 15.04 -7.09 6.98
CA VAL A 119 15.53 -8.46 7.10
C VAL A 119 14.36 -9.39 7.43
N ARG A 120 14.26 -10.49 6.69
CA ARG A 120 13.28 -11.57 6.93
C ARG A 120 14.00 -12.81 7.40
N GLY A 121 13.45 -13.47 8.40
CA GLY A 121 13.93 -14.79 8.85
C GLY A 121 13.60 -15.96 7.91
N LYS A 122 13.24 -15.70 6.65
CA LYS A 122 12.83 -16.74 5.69
C LYS A 122 13.96 -17.09 4.72
N ALA A 123 14.23 -18.40 4.53
CA ALA A 123 15.31 -18.88 3.68
C ALA A 123 15.23 -18.42 2.21
N LYS A 124 14.04 -18.36 1.62
CA LYS A 124 13.86 -18.00 0.19
C LYS A 124 14.08 -16.51 -0.13
N ALA A 125 13.90 -15.61 0.82
CA ALA A 125 14.09 -14.17 0.60
C ALA A 125 14.53 -13.53 1.92
N ARG A 126 15.83 -13.37 2.08
CA ARG A 126 16.44 -12.82 3.30
C ARG A 126 16.08 -11.34 3.53
N MET A 127 15.84 -10.60 2.46
CA MET A 127 15.54 -9.17 2.54
C MET A 127 14.26 -8.85 1.78
N LYS A 128 13.49 -7.93 2.31
CA LYS A 128 12.35 -7.29 1.67
C LYS A 128 12.58 -5.77 1.67
N PHE A 129 12.17 -5.12 0.62
CA PHE A 129 12.19 -3.66 0.51
C PHE A 129 10.79 -3.12 0.69
N GLY A 130 10.65 -2.02 1.39
CA GLY A 130 9.35 -1.39 1.59
C GLY A 130 9.17 -0.85 3.00
N THR A 131 7.95 -0.87 3.46
CA THR A 131 7.55 -0.35 4.76
C THR A 131 7.03 -1.48 5.66
N LYS A 132 7.15 -1.31 6.96
CA LYS A 132 6.42 -2.04 7.97
C LYS A 132 5.15 -1.29 8.33
N MET A 133 4.08 -2.03 8.53
CA MET A 133 2.76 -1.47 8.79
C MET A 133 2.06 -2.30 9.85
N GLY A 134 1.75 -1.66 10.97
CA GLY A 134 0.86 -2.17 12.01
C GLY A 134 -0.58 -1.90 11.61
N THR A 135 -1.40 -2.94 11.63
CA THR A 135 -2.81 -2.85 11.28
C THR A 135 -3.65 -3.64 12.26
N SER A 136 -4.81 -3.10 12.61
CA SER A 136 -5.84 -3.80 13.38
C SER A 136 -6.97 -4.23 12.46
N ILE A 137 -7.59 -5.36 12.77
CA ILE A 137 -8.79 -5.84 12.10
C ILE A 137 -9.90 -5.97 13.14
N VAL A 138 -10.96 -5.22 12.95
CA VAL A 138 -12.14 -5.23 13.80
C VAL A 138 -13.34 -5.59 12.94
N GLU A 139 -14.01 -6.69 13.25
CA GLU A 139 -15.16 -7.20 12.48
C GLU A 139 -14.87 -7.35 10.98
N GLY A 140 -13.60 -7.63 10.63
CA GLY A 140 -13.15 -7.77 9.25
C GLY A 140 -12.84 -6.45 8.53
N TYR A 141 -13.04 -5.29 9.18
CA TYR A 141 -12.56 -3.99 8.70
C TYR A 141 -11.11 -3.78 9.09
N THR A 142 -10.28 -3.36 8.16
CA THR A 142 -8.85 -3.15 8.37
C THR A 142 -8.56 -1.67 8.62
N VAL A 143 -7.88 -1.37 9.70
CA VAL A 143 -7.45 -0.03 10.06
C VAL A 143 -5.93 0.01 10.12
N MET A 144 -5.31 1.04 9.57
CA MET A 144 -3.88 1.27 9.64
C MET A 144 -3.56 2.05 10.92
N ASP A 145 -2.80 1.43 11.82
CA ASP A 145 -2.46 2.01 13.13
C ASP A 145 -1.09 2.67 13.11
N HIS A 146 -0.10 1.95 12.64
CA HIS A 146 1.28 2.40 12.60
C HIS A 146 1.91 2.15 11.23
N HIS A 147 2.82 3.03 10.85
CA HIS A 147 3.58 2.93 9.61
C HIS A 147 5.01 3.41 9.83
N SER A 148 5.98 2.60 9.43
CA SER A 148 7.39 2.96 9.48
C SER A 148 8.13 2.43 8.26
N TRP A 149 9.04 3.23 7.74
CA TRP A 149 10.00 2.81 6.72
C TRP A 149 11.19 2.09 7.32
N ASP A 150 11.46 2.30 8.60
CA ASP A 150 12.55 1.64 9.30
C ASP A 150 12.12 0.27 9.81
N ALA A 151 13.11 -0.62 9.92
CA ALA A 151 12.90 -1.92 10.51
C ALA A 151 12.72 -1.79 12.03
N TYR A 152 11.58 -2.22 12.55
CA TYR A 152 11.31 -2.23 13.98
C TYR A 152 10.64 -3.56 14.38
N ASN A 153 10.59 -3.82 15.69
CA ASN A 153 9.88 -4.97 16.22
C ASN A 153 8.38 -4.66 16.35
N GLU A 154 7.54 -5.32 15.56
CA GLU A 154 6.09 -5.12 15.50
C GLU A 154 5.40 -5.35 16.85
N SER A 155 6.01 -6.14 17.77
CA SER A 155 5.45 -6.35 19.10
C SER A 155 5.38 -5.07 19.95
N ARG A 156 6.12 -4.02 19.59
CA ARG A 156 6.05 -2.71 20.26
C ARG A 156 4.80 -1.92 19.93
N ASP A 157 4.10 -2.29 18.85
CA ASP A 157 2.90 -1.58 18.42
C ASP A 157 1.67 -1.90 19.29
N LEU A 158 1.71 -2.94 20.12
CA LEU A 158 0.56 -3.41 20.89
C LEU A 158 -0.06 -2.30 21.75
N SER A 159 0.77 -1.60 22.52
CA SER A 159 0.29 -0.52 23.41
C SER A 159 -0.40 0.59 22.61
N LEU A 160 0.22 1.01 21.49
CA LEU A 160 -0.36 1.99 20.58
C LEU A 160 -1.69 1.49 19.96
N GLN A 161 -1.75 0.23 19.54
CA GLN A 161 -2.94 -0.35 18.93
C GLN A 161 -4.11 -0.43 19.92
N ILE A 162 -3.84 -0.79 21.18
CA ILE A 162 -4.86 -0.79 22.25
C ILE A 162 -5.35 0.64 22.52
N GLN A 163 -4.45 1.61 22.62
CA GLN A 163 -4.81 3.00 22.80
C GLN A 163 -5.69 3.51 21.66
N LEU A 164 -5.27 3.30 20.41
CA LEU A 164 -6.03 3.70 19.23
C LEU A 164 -7.38 3.00 19.13
N PHE A 165 -7.48 1.75 19.57
CA PHE A 165 -8.77 1.06 19.66
C PHE A 165 -9.69 1.77 20.66
N LYS A 166 -9.19 2.08 21.86
CA LYS A 166 -9.94 2.82 22.88
C LYS A 166 -10.40 4.19 22.39
N GLU A 167 -9.53 4.92 21.69
CA GLU A 167 -9.87 6.23 21.11
C GLU A 167 -10.97 6.13 20.06
N ARG A 168 -10.98 5.08 19.22
CA ARG A 168 -11.96 4.89 18.14
C ARG A 168 -13.31 4.38 18.64
N PHE A 169 -13.32 3.48 19.61
CA PHE A 169 -14.52 2.76 20.03
C PHE A 169 -15.01 3.15 21.44
N GLY A 170 -14.26 3.96 22.17
CA GLY A 170 -14.63 4.43 23.51
C GLY A 170 -14.42 3.42 24.64
N HIS A 171 -14.00 2.19 24.34
CA HIS A 171 -13.75 1.12 25.32
C HIS A 171 -12.52 0.29 24.96
N LEU A 172 -12.01 -0.48 25.92
CA LEU A 172 -10.94 -1.44 25.68
C LEU A 172 -11.48 -2.68 24.95
N PRO A 173 -10.65 -3.35 24.12
CA PRO A 173 -11.05 -4.62 23.53
C PRO A 173 -11.13 -5.72 24.60
N ALA A 174 -12.19 -6.51 24.58
CA ALA A 174 -12.35 -7.64 25.50
C ALA A 174 -11.34 -8.76 25.23
N SER A 175 -10.96 -8.93 23.97
CA SER A 175 -9.96 -9.92 23.54
C SER A 175 -9.17 -9.44 22.33
N ILE A 176 -7.92 -9.89 22.25
CA ILE A 176 -7.03 -9.58 21.10
C ILE A 176 -6.41 -10.88 20.59
N LEU A 177 -6.50 -11.05 19.26
CA LEU A 177 -5.83 -12.11 18.54
C LEU A 177 -4.48 -11.58 18.03
N VAL A 178 -3.38 -12.12 18.54
CA VAL A 178 -2.04 -11.67 18.19
C VAL A 178 -1.17 -12.80 17.63
N ASP A 179 -0.13 -12.43 16.88
CA ASP A 179 0.91 -13.38 16.50
C ASP A 179 1.85 -13.66 17.69
N THR A 180 2.54 -14.80 17.63
CA THR A 180 3.51 -15.23 18.66
C THR A 180 4.59 -14.20 18.96
N ILE A 181 4.93 -13.34 18.00
CA ILE A 181 5.90 -12.25 18.18
C ILE A 181 5.44 -11.22 19.23
N TYR A 182 4.13 -11.09 19.45
CA TYR A 182 3.55 -10.17 20.43
C TYR A 182 3.56 -10.72 21.85
N LEU A 183 3.80 -12.02 22.06
CA LEU A 183 3.82 -12.64 23.39
C LEU A 183 5.17 -12.47 24.10
N ASN A 184 5.74 -11.27 24.09
CA ASN A 184 6.86 -10.93 24.94
C ASN A 184 6.40 -10.62 26.38
N ARG A 185 7.35 -10.51 27.31
CA ARG A 185 7.05 -10.29 28.73
C ARG A 185 6.26 -9.00 28.96
N LEU A 186 6.71 -7.90 28.37
CA LEU A 186 6.06 -6.59 28.52
C LEU A 186 4.61 -6.59 28.04
N ASN A 187 4.32 -7.24 26.92
CA ASN A 187 2.97 -7.30 26.39
C ASN A 187 2.06 -8.21 27.21
N ARG A 188 2.60 -9.23 27.88
CA ARG A 188 1.83 -10.05 28.81
C ARG A 188 1.41 -9.24 30.03
N ASP A 189 2.33 -8.46 30.58
CA ASP A 189 2.04 -7.57 31.70
C ASP A 189 0.91 -6.58 31.30
N ILE A 190 0.94 -6.01 30.09
CA ILE A 190 -0.13 -5.14 29.55
C ILE A 190 -1.48 -5.87 29.46
N PHE A 191 -1.49 -7.13 29.00
CA PHE A 191 -2.73 -7.91 28.92
C PHE A 191 -3.31 -8.19 30.29
N GLU A 192 -2.46 -8.48 31.29
CA GLU A 192 -2.86 -8.72 32.67
C GLU A 192 -3.37 -7.44 33.34
N ASP A 193 -2.65 -6.34 33.23
CA ASP A 193 -3.00 -5.04 33.81
C ASP A 193 -4.32 -4.47 33.25
N LEU A 194 -4.61 -4.71 31.99
CA LEU A 194 -5.82 -4.22 31.32
C LEU A 194 -6.95 -5.26 31.27
N GLU A 195 -6.76 -6.43 31.88
CA GLU A 195 -7.71 -7.55 31.87
C GLU A 195 -8.14 -7.99 30.46
N ILE A 196 -7.26 -7.84 29.48
CA ILE A 196 -7.53 -8.19 28.07
C ILE A 196 -7.17 -9.65 27.83
N GLN A 197 -8.12 -10.43 27.31
CA GLN A 197 -7.85 -11.82 26.92
C GLN A 197 -7.01 -11.87 25.64
N SER A 198 -5.81 -12.44 25.72
CA SER A 198 -4.98 -12.67 24.55
C SER A 198 -5.12 -14.09 24.03
N TYR A 199 -5.46 -14.24 22.75
CA TYR A 199 -5.48 -15.53 22.08
C TYR A 199 -4.29 -15.65 21.12
N CYS A 200 -3.39 -16.57 21.48
CA CYS A 200 -2.23 -16.88 20.66
C CYS A 200 -1.82 -18.34 20.86
N LYS A 201 -1.13 -18.89 19.88
CA LYS A 201 -0.51 -20.21 20.05
C LYS A 201 0.57 -20.12 21.14
N PRO A 202 0.47 -20.89 22.24
CA PRO A 202 1.43 -20.83 23.33
C PRO A 202 2.84 -21.12 22.83
N LEU A 203 3.80 -20.33 23.32
CA LEU A 203 5.22 -20.53 23.10
C LEU A 203 5.80 -21.46 24.15
N GLY A 204 6.63 -22.40 23.75
CA GLY A 204 7.38 -23.27 24.66
C GLY A 204 6.73 -24.60 24.97
N ARG A 205 7.20 -25.23 26.07
CA ARG A 205 6.71 -26.54 26.49
C ARG A 205 5.25 -26.46 26.94
N PRO A 206 4.38 -27.43 26.59
CA PRO A 206 3.00 -27.45 27.06
C PRO A 206 2.93 -27.34 28.58
N LEU A 207 1.99 -26.50 29.08
CA LEU A 207 1.73 -26.37 30.50
C LEU A 207 1.38 -27.75 31.11
N LYS A 208 1.89 -28.04 32.32
CA LYS A 208 1.57 -29.28 33.05
C LYS A 208 0.06 -29.41 33.28
N ASN A 209 -0.63 -28.30 33.52
CA ASN A 209 -2.08 -28.28 33.67
C ASN A 209 -2.72 -28.04 32.31
N GLN A 210 -3.46 -29.01 31.80
CA GLN A 210 -4.17 -28.86 30.54
C GLN A 210 -5.32 -27.84 30.70
N PRO A 211 -5.49 -26.89 29.78
CA PRO A 211 -6.60 -25.95 29.80
C PRO A 211 -7.94 -26.69 29.72
N SER A 212 -8.98 -26.12 30.33
CA SER A 212 -10.33 -26.69 30.30
C SER A 212 -10.82 -26.93 28.85
N ARG A 213 -11.79 -27.84 28.69
CA ARG A 213 -12.37 -28.16 27.38
C ARG A 213 -12.94 -26.90 26.68
N GLU A 214 -13.54 -26.02 27.44
CA GLU A 214 -14.07 -24.74 26.94
C GLU A 214 -12.96 -23.81 26.46
N MET A 215 -11.88 -23.71 27.22
CA MET A 215 -10.72 -22.87 26.86
C MET A 215 -10.03 -23.41 25.62
N LYS A 216 -9.91 -24.74 25.46
CA LYS A 216 -9.42 -25.37 24.24
C LYS A 216 -10.31 -25.02 23.03
N SER A 217 -11.63 -25.10 23.19
CA SER A 217 -12.58 -24.77 22.12
C SER A 217 -12.47 -23.29 21.70
N ARG A 218 -12.37 -22.37 22.67
CA ARG A 218 -12.15 -20.95 22.39
C ARG A 218 -10.83 -20.69 21.66
N MET A 219 -9.74 -21.37 22.07
CA MET A 219 -8.44 -21.27 21.39
C MET A 219 -8.50 -21.78 19.95
N VAL A 220 -9.17 -22.89 19.69
CA VAL A 220 -9.33 -23.42 18.34
C VAL A 220 -10.10 -22.45 17.45
N LYS A 221 -11.18 -21.87 17.96
CA LYS A 221 -11.95 -20.84 17.27
C LYS A 221 -11.10 -19.61 16.95
N ALA A 222 -10.37 -19.11 17.93
CA ALA A 222 -9.46 -17.95 17.77
C ALA A 222 -8.33 -18.21 16.74
N ILE A 223 -7.78 -19.44 16.69
CA ILE A 223 -6.80 -19.83 15.67
C ILE A 223 -7.46 -19.83 14.28
N GLY A 224 -8.71 -20.28 14.15
CA GLY A 224 -9.47 -20.20 12.90
C GLY A 224 -9.65 -18.75 12.43
N GLU A 225 -10.12 -17.86 13.32
CA GLU A 225 -10.27 -16.43 13.05
C GLU A 225 -8.94 -15.77 12.65
N ARG A 226 -7.83 -16.23 13.18
CA ARG A 226 -6.49 -15.77 12.76
C ARG A 226 -6.17 -16.13 11.32
N ASN A 227 -6.55 -17.32 10.85
CA ASN A 227 -6.35 -17.70 9.44
C ASN A 227 -7.14 -16.78 8.51
N ASP A 228 -8.33 -16.35 8.91
CA ASP A 228 -9.13 -15.36 8.18
C ASP A 228 -8.42 -14.01 8.12
N ILE A 229 -7.76 -13.60 9.19
CA ILE A 229 -6.93 -12.39 9.22
C ILE A 229 -5.76 -12.49 8.22
N GLU A 230 -5.05 -13.62 8.16
CA GLU A 230 -3.99 -13.82 7.18
C GLU A 230 -4.52 -13.75 5.73
N CYS A 231 -5.70 -14.32 5.48
CA CYS A 231 -6.39 -14.19 4.19
C CYS A 231 -6.76 -12.74 3.86
N LEU A 232 -7.23 -11.98 4.84
CA LEU A 232 -7.56 -10.55 4.67
C LEU A 232 -6.31 -9.72 4.32
N PHE A 233 -5.17 -10.01 4.94
CA PHE A 233 -3.89 -9.39 4.56
C PHE A 233 -3.42 -9.82 3.17
N GLY A 234 -3.55 -11.09 2.82
CA GLY A 234 -3.26 -11.61 1.48
C GLY A 234 -4.09 -10.88 0.42
N THR A 235 -5.38 -10.77 0.65
CA THR A 235 -6.32 -10.03 -0.22
C THR A 235 -5.92 -8.57 -0.37
N GLY A 236 -5.56 -7.88 0.73
CA GLY A 236 -5.08 -6.51 0.70
C GLY A 236 -3.85 -6.33 -0.19
N LYS A 237 -2.92 -7.27 -0.15
CA LYS A 237 -1.69 -7.23 -0.95
C LYS A 237 -1.92 -7.54 -2.43
N ILE A 238 -2.71 -8.57 -2.74
CA ILE A 238 -2.86 -9.08 -4.11
C ILE A 238 -3.92 -8.28 -4.87
N ILE A 239 -5.12 -8.12 -4.31
CA ILE A 239 -6.25 -7.49 -5.00
C ILE A 239 -6.16 -5.96 -4.91
N TYR A 240 -5.89 -5.43 -3.73
CA TYR A 240 -5.84 -3.97 -3.50
C TYR A 240 -4.45 -3.37 -3.64
N ARG A 241 -3.43 -4.17 -3.96
CA ARG A 241 -2.05 -3.75 -4.27
C ARG A 241 -1.41 -2.85 -3.19
N VAL A 242 -1.73 -3.09 -1.92
CA VAL A 242 -1.15 -2.34 -0.79
C VAL A 242 0.39 -2.40 -0.79
N ASN A 243 0.96 -3.47 -1.32
CA ASN A 243 2.40 -3.67 -1.44
C ASN A 243 3.02 -3.14 -2.75
N ASP A 244 2.22 -2.62 -3.68
CA ASP A 244 2.67 -2.04 -4.96
C ASP A 244 2.58 -0.50 -4.89
N ILE A 245 3.41 0.09 -4.03
CA ILE A 245 3.42 1.54 -3.79
C ILE A 245 4.07 2.24 -4.98
N ARG A 246 3.27 2.95 -5.79
CA ARG A 246 3.72 3.61 -7.00
C ARG A 246 4.09 5.09 -6.82
N VAL A 247 3.82 5.64 -5.65
CA VAL A 247 4.11 7.02 -5.31
C VAL A 247 5.53 7.18 -4.77
N LYS A 248 6.12 8.36 -4.96
CA LYS A 248 7.54 8.61 -4.68
C LYS A 248 7.80 9.17 -3.28
N LEU A 249 6.87 9.95 -2.74
CA LEU A 249 7.02 10.62 -1.45
C LEU A 249 6.53 9.73 -0.32
N SER A 250 7.20 9.79 0.82
CA SER A 250 6.86 9.05 2.02
C SER A 250 5.41 9.29 2.48
N GLU A 251 4.99 10.55 2.51
CA GLU A 251 3.63 10.95 2.92
C GLU A 251 2.56 10.43 1.96
N THR A 252 2.79 10.59 0.66
CA THR A 252 1.86 10.09 -0.36
C THR A 252 1.80 8.56 -0.38
N ALA A 253 2.88 7.88 -0.01
CA ALA A 253 2.89 6.42 0.14
C ALA A 253 1.98 5.96 1.29
N ARG A 254 1.98 6.69 2.41
CA ARG A 254 1.05 6.44 3.52
C ARG A 254 -0.41 6.62 3.09
N CYS A 255 -0.69 7.70 2.37
CA CYS A 255 -2.01 7.96 1.80
C CYS A 255 -2.44 6.86 0.82
N TRP A 256 -1.53 6.40 -0.06
CA TRP A 256 -1.77 5.29 -0.98
C TRP A 256 -2.22 4.02 -0.26
N MET A 257 -1.49 3.61 0.78
CA MET A 257 -1.83 2.42 1.57
C MET A 257 -3.17 2.57 2.30
N GLY A 258 -3.40 3.74 2.90
CA GLY A 258 -4.67 4.07 3.55
C GLY A 258 -5.85 4.00 2.57
N MET A 259 -5.69 4.52 1.35
CA MET A 259 -6.72 4.44 0.31
C MET A 259 -6.98 3.00 -0.13
N CYS A 260 -5.96 2.17 -0.26
CA CYS A 260 -6.14 0.75 -0.59
C CYS A 260 -6.99 0.02 0.47
N TYR A 261 -6.75 0.27 1.75
CA TYR A 261 -7.56 -0.30 2.83
C TYR A 261 -8.96 0.30 2.90
N PHE A 262 -9.09 1.60 2.64
CA PHE A 262 -10.40 2.25 2.55
C PHE A 262 -11.28 1.60 1.47
N VAL A 263 -10.76 1.40 0.26
CA VAL A 263 -11.47 0.73 -0.84
C VAL A 263 -11.84 -0.70 -0.47
N LYS A 264 -10.93 -1.44 0.18
CA LYS A 264 -11.21 -2.79 0.70
C LYS A 264 -12.38 -2.77 1.70
N ASN A 265 -12.35 -1.85 2.66
CA ASN A 265 -13.39 -1.70 3.67
C ASN A 265 -14.73 -1.28 3.05
N MET A 266 -14.71 -0.36 2.09
CA MET A 266 -15.90 0.06 1.35
C MET A 266 -16.55 -1.11 0.61
N LYS A 267 -15.76 -1.96 -0.05
CA LYS A 267 -16.29 -3.16 -0.72
C LYS A 267 -16.94 -4.13 0.27
N LYS A 268 -16.34 -4.32 1.45
CA LYS A 268 -16.92 -5.13 2.52
C LYS A 268 -18.26 -4.53 2.98
N PHE A 269 -18.29 -3.25 3.29
CA PHE A 269 -19.49 -2.53 3.70
C PHE A 269 -20.63 -2.66 2.68
N LEU A 270 -20.35 -2.45 1.39
CA LEU A 270 -21.32 -2.57 0.33
C LEU A 270 -21.88 -4.00 0.22
N ARG A 271 -21.02 -5.00 0.43
CA ARG A 271 -21.47 -6.41 0.45
C ARG A 271 -22.41 -6.70 1.63
N GLU A 272 -22.08 -6.20 2.81
CA GLU A 272 -22.93 -6.36 4.00
C GLU A 272 -24.25 -5.64 3.84
N LEU A 273 -24.23 -4.41 3.34
CA LEU A 273 -25.45 -3.66 3.02
C LEU A 273 -26.32 -4.39 2.01
N TYR A 274 -25.74 -4.96 0.95
CA TYR A 274 -26.47 -5.76 -0.03
C TYR A 274 -27.14 -6.97 0.61
N LEU A 275 -26.45 -7.69 1.49
CA LEU A 275 -27.03 -8.83 2.19
C LEU A 275 -28.21 -8.41 3.10
N VAL A 276 -28.11 -7.32 3.81
CA VAL A 276 -29.19 -6.78 4.63
C VAL A 276 -30.41 -6.41 3.75
N LEU A 277 -30.17 -5.73 2.63
CA LEU A 277 -31.24 -5.35 1.70
C LEU A 277 -31.92 -6.57 1.09
N THR A 278 -31.18 -7.62 0.76
CA THR A 278 -31.75 -8.86 0.22
C THR A 278 -32.60 -9.58 1.26
N GLU A 279 -32.20 -9.61 2.53
CA GLU A 279 -33.00 -10.20 3.60
C GLU A 279 -34.28 -9.37 3.86
N ILE A 280 -34.21 -8.07 3.89
CA ILE A 280 -35.40 -7.20 3.98
C ILE A 280 -36.35 -7.49 2.81
N TRP A 281 -35.82 -7.58 1.60
CA TRP A 281 -36.62 -7.89 0.42
C TRP A 281 -37.30 -9.26 0.52
N ARG A 282 -36.59 -10.28 1.00
CA ARG A 282 -37.17 -11.63 1.23
C ARG A 282 -38.31 -11.61 2.25
N ILE A 283 -38.13 -10.86 3.35
CA ILE A 283 -39.18 -10.70 4.37
C ILE A 283 -40.39 -9.99 3.79
N LEU A 284 -40.21 -8.93 3.01
CA LEU A 284 -41.29 -8.19 2.37
C LEU A 284 -42.09 -9.08 1.40
N ILE A 285 -41.41 -9.87 0.58
CA ILE A 285 -42.05 -10.82 -0.32
C ILE A 285 -42.85 -11.85 0.50
N ALA A 286 -42.30 -12.40 1.56
CA ALA A 286 -42.99 -13.36 2.41
C ALA A 286 -44.29 -12.78 3.02
N ILE A 287 -44.22 -11.52 3.50
CA ILE A 287 -45.40 -10.83 4.05
C ILE A 287 -46.50 -10.63 2.95
N VAL A 288 -46.10 -10.22 1.75
CA VAL A 288 -47.03 -10.01 0.63
C VAL A 288 -47.68 -11.32 0.20
N THR A 289 -46.92 -12.40 0.11
CA THR A 289 -47.45 -13.72 -0.26
C THR A 289 -48.39 -14.28 0.81
N MET A 290 -48.06 -14.12 2.11
CA MET A 290 -48.93 -14.51 3.22
C MET A 290 -50.27 -13.74 3.18
N ARG A 291 -50.26 -12.43 2.88
CA ARG A 291 -51.48 -11.64 2.72
C ARG A 291 -52.31 -12.10 1.51
N GLY A 292 -51.69 -12.56 0.42
CA GLY A 292 -52.35 -13.10 -0.76
C GLY A 292 -53.14 -14.40 -0.44
N TYR A 293 -52.62 -15.23 0.49
CA TYR A 293 -53.33 -16.45 0.92
C TYR A 293 -54.50 -16.16 1.86
N VAL A 294 -54.52 -15.05 2.57
CA VAL A 294 -55.61 -14.66 3.50
C VAL A 294 -56.81 -14.06 2.73
N CYS A 295 -56.61 -13.57 1.51
CA CYS A 295 -57.62 -12.92 0.68
C CYS A 295 -58.21 -13.80 -0.44
N SER A 296 -58.01 -15.12 -0.45
CA SER A 296 -58.74 -16.00 -1.36
C SER A 296 -60.19 -16.11 -0.87
N PRO A 297 -61.20 -15.66 -1.62
CA PRO A 297 -62.60 -15.81 -1.22
C PRO A 297 -62.94 -17.31 -1.15
N GLN A 298 -63.45 -17.73 -0.01
CA GLN A 298 -64.01 -19.08 0.15
C GLN A 298 -65.17 -19.25 -0.83
N PRO A 299 -65.28 -20.39 -1.53
CA PRO A 299 -66.41 -20.61 -2.38
C PRO A 299 -67.71 -20.71 -1.53
N VAL A 300 -68.64 -19.80 -1.79
CA VAL A 300 -69.99 -19.89 -1.21
C VAL A 300 -70.69 -21.08 -1.83
N ILE A 301 -70.92 -22.15 -1.06
CA ILE A 301 -71.78 -23.25 -1.46
C ILE A 301 -73.17 -22.77 -1.23
N VAL A 302 -73.97 -22.57 -2.33
CA VAL A 302 -75.37 -22.32 -2.28
C VAL A 302 -76.09 -23.70 -2.52
N ASN A 303 -76.90 -24.18 -1.51
CA ASN A 303 -77.79 -25.33 -1.65
C ASN A 303 -79.05 -24.94 -2.35
#